data_2e8a6dddef157ae894f30b7352a2606a
#
_entry.id   2e8a6dddef157ae894f30b7352a2606a
#
_cell.length_a   1.000
_cell.length_b   1.000
_cell.length_c   1.000
_cell.angle_alpha   90.00
_cell.angle_beta   90.00
_cell.angle_gamma   90.00
#
_symmetry.space_group_name_H-M   'P 1'
#
loop_
_entity.id
_entity.type
_entity.pdbx_description
1 polymer ?
#
loop_
_entity_poly.entity_id
_entity_poly.type
_entity_poly.pdbx_seq_one_letter_code
_entity_poly.pdbx_strand_id
1 'polypeptide(L)'
;MISSEVDYISDFNKKSIIRICDFLDIDTLISTTESYFDSVENDIKEMEFKKGIDPIEYPIKVLRVLEFCKNESANEFYNSIGGKSLYSKETFRKNNIDLSFIKTDEIHYTQFGNPFVPSLSIIDVMMFNSKDEIQRLLDCYSLE
;
A
#
# COMPACT_ATOMS: atom_id res chain seq x y z
N MET A 1 -19.97 2.91 9.16
CA MET A 1 -18.86 2.98 8.18
C MET A 1 -19.34 2.75 6.74
N ILE A 2 -20.23 1.79 6.52
CA ILE A 2 -20.71 1.39 5.16
C ILE A 2 -21.83 2.31 4.60
N SER A 3 -22.41 3.19 5.41
CA SER A 3 -23.56 4.03 5.06
C SER A 3 -23.23 5.50 4.73
N SER A 4 -22.00 5.79 4.31
CA SER A 4 -21.67 7.15 3.87
C SER A 4 -22.15 7.38 2.44
N GLU A 5 -22.98 8.40 2.22
CA GLU A 5 -23.32 8.86 0.88
C GLU A 5 -22.08 9.44 0.20
N VAL A 6 -21.67 8.80 -0.88
CA VAL A 6 -20.55 9.23 -1.74
C VAL A 6 -20.90 8.90 -3.18
N ASP A 7 -20.56 9.78 -4.10
CA ASP A 7 -20.84 9.62 -5.52
C ASP A 7 -19.85 8.71 -6.23
N TYR A 8 -18.62 8.62 -5.69
CA TYR A 8 -17.52 7.87 -6.31
C TYR A 8 -16.95 6.81 -5.36
N ILE A 9 -16.62 5.64 -5.91
CA ILE A 9 -15.98 4.53 -5.17
C ILE A 9 -14.61 4.94 -4.57
N SER A 10 -13.88 5.82 -5.24
CA SER A 10 -12.61 6.37 -4.75
C SER A 10 -12.79 7.13 -3.44
N ASP A 11 -13.84 7.97 -3.34
CA ASP A 11 -14.16 8.73 -2.13
C ASP A 11 -14.61 7.82 -0.99
N PHE A 12 -15.38 6.78 -1.32
CA PHE A 12 -15.75 5.77 -0.35
C PHE A 12 -14.52 5.06 0.22
N ASN A 13 -13.62 4.61 -0.64
CA ASN A 13 -12.40 3.92 -0.24
C ASN A 13 -11.51 4.84 0.61
N LYS A 14 -11.29 6.08 0.17
CA LYS A 14 -10.52 7.07 0.93
C LYS A 14 -11.09 7.29 2.33
N LYS A 15 -12.40 7.58 2.42
CA LYS A 15 -13.08 7.79 3.71
C LYS A 15 -12.98 6.55 4.60
N SER A 16 -13.10 5.35 4.01
CA SER A 16 -12.99 4.10 4.78
C SER A 16 -11.59 3.90 5.36
N ILE A 17 -10.55 4.14 4.57
CA ILE A 17 -9.15 4.04 5.03
C ILE A 17 -8.88 5.07 6.14
N ILE A 18 -9.23 6.33 5.93
CA ILE A 18 -9.05 7.39 6.94
C ILE A 18 -9.73 7.01 8.26
N ARG A 19 -10.99 6.56 8.22
CA ARG A 19 -11.72 6.16 9.43
C ARG A 19 -11.09 4.97 10.17
N ILE A 20 -10.50 4.03 9.44
CA ILE A 20 -9.78 2.91 10.03
C ILE A 20 -8.49 3.41 10.69
N CYS A 21 -7.73 4.26 10.02
CA CYS A 21 -6.52 4.88 10.56
C CYS A 21 -6.84 5.69 11.82
N ASP A 22 -7.85 6.57 11.78
CA ASP A 22 -8.30 7.36 12.93
C ASP A 22 -8.69 6.46 14.11
N PHE A 23 -9.45 5.39 13.85
CA PHE A 23 -9.86 4.45 14.90
C PHE A 23 -8.66 3.74 15.56
N LEU A 24 -7.62 3.44 14.77
CA LEU A 24 -6.42 2.72 15.22
C LEU A 24 -5.30 3.64 15.69
N ASP A 25 -5.50 4.96 15.72
CA ASP A 25 -4.48 5.99 16.02
C ASP A 25 -3.27 5.91 15.07
N ILE A 26 -3.51 5.69 13.78
CA ILE A 26 -2.47 5.65 12.75
C ILE A 26 -2.38 7.03 12.09
N ASP A 27 -1.27 7.75 12.34
CA ASP A 27 -1.04 9.12 11.87
C ASP A 27 -0.44 9.21 10.45
N THR A 28 -0.63 8.21 9.62
CA THR A 28 -0.11 8.22 8.26
C THR A 28 -0.83 9.26 7.41
N LEU A 29 -0.07 10.15 6.78
CA LEU A 29 -0.63 11.12 5.83
C LEU A 29 -1.17 10.41 4.59
N ILE A 30 -2.48 10.56 4.35
CA ILE A 30 -3.15 9.99 3.18
C ILE A 30 -3.46 11.12 2.19
N SER A 31 -2.73 11.13 1.08
CA SER A 31 -2.91 12.09 0.00
C SER A 31 -3.58 11.45 -1.21
N THR A 32 -4.49 12.20 -1.84
CA THR A 32 -5.11 11.83 -3.12
C THR A 32 -5.32 13.10 -3.93
N THR A 33 -4.45 13.37 -4.88
CA THR A 33 -4.60 14.52 -5.79
C THR A 33 -4.56 14.05 -7.23
N GLU A 34 -5.60 14.35 -8.01
CA GLU A 34 -5.67 14.00 -9.45
C GLU A 34 -4.52 14.64 -10.23
N SER A 35 -4.23 15.91 -9.97
CA SER A 35 -3.14 16.65 -10.63
C SER A 35 -1.76 16.01 -10.43
N TYR A 36 -1.56 15.34 -9.32
CA TYR A 36 -0.33 14.60 -9.04
C TYR A 36 -0.20 13.35 -9.91
N PHE A 37 -1.29 12.59 -10.07
CA PHE A 37 -1.33 11.43 -10.97
C PHE A 37 -1.08 11.82 -12.41
N ASP A 38 -1.70 12.89 -12.89
CA ASP A 38 -1.52 13.38 -14.25
C ASP A 38 -0.05 13.76 -14.52
N SER A 39 0.64 14.38 -13.55
CA SER A 39 2.06 14.67 -13.64
C SER A 39 2.88 13.40 -13.83
N VAL A 40 2.70 12.40 -12.97
CA VAL A 40 3.43 11.14 -13.05
C VAL A 40 3.17 10.39 -14.36
N GLU A 41 1.93 10.34 -14.82
CA GLU A 41 1.59 9.66 -16.09
C GLU A 41 2.19 10.40 -17.31
N ASN A 42 2.28 11.73 -17.26
CA ASN A 42 2.93 12.51 -18.32
C ASN A 42 4.45 12.28 -18.31
N ASP A 43 5.09 12.26 -17.13
CA ASP A 43 6.52 11.98 -17.01
C ASP A 43 6.86 10.58 -17.54
N ILE A 44 6.03 9.57 -17.25
CA ILE A 44 6.20 8.21 -17.77
C ILE A 44 6.10 8.18 -19.29
N LYS A 45 5.10 8.84 -19.89
CA LYS A 45 4.96 8.93 -21.35
C LYS A 45 6.17 9.60 -22.01
N GLU A 46 6.70 10.64 -21.38
CA GLU A 46 7.92 11.30 -21.86
C GLU A 46 9.15 10.39 -21.79
N MET A 47 9.27 9.59 -20.73
CA MET A 47 10.35 8.62 -20.57
C MET A 47 10.31 7.53 -21.63
N GLU A 48 9.15 6.96 -21.89
CA GLU A 48 8.97 5.95 -22.95
C GLU A 48 9.39 6.49 -24.32
N PHE A 49 9.06 7.74 -24.61
CA PHE A 49 9.36 8.37 -25.91
C PHE A 49 10.80 8.83 -26.08
N LYS A 50 11.43 9.38 -25.03
CA LYS A 50 12.72 10.10 -25.14
C LYS A 50 13.95 9.28 -24.75
N LYS A 51 13.84 8.25 -23.92
CA LYS A 51 15.00 7.62 -23.27
C LYS A 51 15.29 6.17 -23.66
N GLY A 52 14.47 5.54 -24.49
CA GLY A 52 14.69 4.14 -24.88
C GLY A 52 14.83 3.21 -23.67
N ILE A 53 13.99 3.41 -22.68
CA ILE A 53 14.01 2.62 -21.43
C ILE A 53 13.73 1.17 -21.79
N ASP A 54 14.57 0.25 -21.30
CA ASP A 54 14.34 -1.17 -21.46
C ASP A 54 13.03 -1.58 -20.75
N PRO A 55 11.99 -1.97 -21.50
CA PRO A 55 10.71 -2.34 -20.91
C PRO A 55 10.78 -3.62 -20.07
N ILE A 56 11.86 -4.39 -20.17
CA ILE A 56 12.10 -5.58 -19.36
C ILE A 56 12.64 -5.16 -17.98
N GLU A 57 13.60 -4.23 -17.93
CA GLU A 57 14.17 -3.72 -16.66
C GLU A 57 13.19 -2.79 -15.94
N TYR A 58 12.44 -1.97 -16.71
CA TYR A 58 11.52 -0.98 -16.15
C TYR A 58 10.10 -1.09 -16.74
N PRO A 59 9.32 -2.10 -16.35
CA PRO A 59 7.90 -2.14 -16.70
C PRO A 59 7.17 -0.87 -16.23
N ILE A 60 6.17 -0.40 -16.97
CA ILE A 60 5.40 0.82 -16.67
C ILE A 60 4.95 0.90 -15.20
N LYS A 61 4.51 -0.22 -14.64
CA LYS A 61 4.11 -0.30 -13.23
C LYS A 61 5.25 -0.02 -12.25
N VAL A 62 6.48 -0.39 -12.60
CA VAL A 62 7.68 -0.10 -11.80
C VAL A 62 8.04 1.39 -11.94
N LEU A 63 8.06 1.91 -13.16
CA LEU A 63 8.32 3.33 -13.43
C LEU A 63 7.34 4.22 -12.66
N ARG A 64 6.05 3.87 -12.64
CA ARG A 64 5.03 4.62 -11.91
C ARG A 64 5.36 4.73 -10.42
N VAL A 65 5.75 3.64 -9.78
CA VAL A 65 6.13 3.65 -8.36
C VAL A 65 7.41 4.46 -8.14
N LEU A 66 8.42 4.31 -9.00
CA LEU A 66 9.66 5.08 -8.91
C LEU A 66 9.42 6.59 -9.04
N GLU A 67 8.56 7.02 -9.96
CA GLU A 67 8.21 8.44 -10.12
C GLU A 67 7.38 8.95 -8.93
N PHE A 68 6.50 8.16 -8.34
CA PHE A 68 5.83 8.52 -7.09
C PHE A 68 6.85 8.72 -5.96
N CYS A 69 7.74 7.77 -5.75
CA CYS A 69 8.78 7.90 -4.72
C CYS A 69 9.66 9.15 -4.94
N LYS A 70 10.03 9.44 -6.17
CA LYS A 70 10.83 10.60 -6.52
C LYS A 70 10.10 11.92 -6.23
N ASN A 71 8.85 12.03 -6.64
CA ASN A 71 8.04 13.23 -6.42
C ASN A 71 7.80 13.50 -4.92
N GLU A 72 7.64 12.44 -4.13
CA GLU A 72 7.52 12.53 -2.66
C GLU A 72 8.88 12.62 -1.95
N SER A 73 10.00 12.63 -2.69
CA SER A 73 11.35 12.56 -2.10
C SER A 73 11.52 11.38 -1.14
N ALA A 74 10.83 10.28 -1.43
CA ALA A 74 10.87 9.07 -0.63
C ALA A 74 12.15 8.28 -0.93
N ASN A 75 12.83 7.82 0.11
CA ASN A 75 14.00 6.96 0.04
C ASN A 75 13.70 5.51 0.46
N GLU A 76 12.47 5.24 0.89
CA GLU A 76 11.99 3.92 1.27
C GLU A 76 10.67 3.62 0.58
N PHE A 77 10.46 2.37 0.19
CA PHE A 77 9.20 1.88 -0.34
C PHE A 77 8.85 0.52 0.25
N TYR A 78 7.67 0.42 0.82
CA TYR A 78 7.16 -0.80 1.43
C TYR A 78 6.07 -1.39 0.57
N ASN A 79 6.16 -2.69 0.28
CA ASN A 79 5.12 -3.41 -0.46
C ASN A 79 4.80 -4.73 0.23
N SER A 80 3.62 -5.29 -0.04
CA SER A 80 3.27 -6.62 0.46
C SER A 80 4.19 -7.69 -0.14
N ILE A 81 4.35 -8.81 0.57
CA ILE A 81 5.20 -9.94 0.14
C ILE A 81 4.84 -10.46 -1.26
N GLY A 82 3.58 -10.38 -1.66
CA GLY A 82 3.12 -10.75 -3.00
C GLY A 82 3.73 -9.91 -4.13
N GLY A 83 4.28 -8.74 -3.82
CA GLY A 83 4.94 -7.86 -4.78
C GLY A 83 6.35 -8.31 -5.21
N LYS A 84 6.96 -9.31 -4.56
CA LYS A 84 8.31 -9.80 -4.89
C LYS A 84 8.49 -10.22 -6.35
N SER A 85 7.43 -10.72 -6.99
CA SER A 85 7.47 -11.09 -8.40
C SER A 85 7.40 -9.89 -9.36
N LEU A 86 7.04 -8.71 -8.85
CA LEU A 86 6.81 -7.50 -9.65
C LEU A 86 7.92 -6.48 -9.51
N TYR A 87 8.59 -6.42 -8.34
CA TYR A 87 9.53 -5.38 -7.99
C TYR A 87 10.89 -5.98 -7.60
N SER A 88 11.96 -5.46 -8.19
CA SER A 88 13.34 -5.87 -7.89
C SER A 88 13.98 -4.88 -6.93
N LYS A 89 14.52 -5.36 -5.81
CA LYS A 89 15.30 -4.53 -4.86
C LYS A 89 16.49 -3.85 -5.55
N GLU A 90 17.12 -4.51 -6.51
CA GLU A 90 18.25 -3.95 -7.26
C GLU A 90 17.80 -2.73 -8.08
N THR A 91 16.67 -2.84 -8.79
CA THR A 91 16.09 -1.75 -9.59
C THR A 91 15.77 -0.53 -8.71
N PHE A 92 15.18 -0.74 -7.55
CA PHE A 92 14.87 0.35 -6.60
C PHE A 92 16.14 0.97 -6.03
N ARG A 93 17.12 0.17 -5.62
CA ARG A 93 18.42 0.66 -5.12
C ARG A 93 19.18 1.50 -6.15
N LYS A 94 19.14 1.15 -7.44
CA LYS A 94 19.70 1.97 -8.53
C LYS A 94 19.05 3.35 -8.61
N ASN A 95 17.83 3.51 -8.07
CA ASN A 95 17.09 4.77 -8.01
C ASN A 95 17.14 5.42 -6.61
N ASN A 96 18.05 4.99 -5.73
CA ASN A 96 18.23 5.47 -4.36
C ASN A 96 16.99 5.25 -3.46
N ILE A 97 16.24 4.18 -3.70
CA ILE A 97 15.07 3.79 -2.90
C ILE A 97 15.36 2.42 -2.28
N ASP A 98 15.15 2.29 -0.97
CA ASP A 98 15.23 1.00 -0.29
C ASP A 98 13.86 0.33 -0.30
N LEU A 99 13.77 -0.81 -1.00
CA LEU A 99 12.54 -1.59 -1.11
C LEU A 99 12.51 -2.70 -0.07
N SER A 100 11.48 -2.70 0.74
CA SER A 100 11.20 -3.78 1.69
C SER A 100 9.83 -4.40 1.45
N PHE A 101 9.74 -5.71 1.65
CA PHE A 101 8.48 -6.44 1.53
C PHE A 101 7.94 -6.78 2.91
N ILE A 102 6.71 -6.38 3.18
CA ILE A 102 5.98 -6.68 4.40
C ILE A 102 5.42 -8.09 4.29
N LYS A 103 5.88 -8.98 5.15
CA LYS A 103 5.36 -10.33 5.32
C LYS A 103 4.64 -10.39 6.65
N THR A 104 3.32 -10.46 6.61
CA THR A 104 2.49 -10.64 7.81
C THR A 104 2.75 -12.02 8.40
N ASP A 105 2.95 -12.07 9.70
CA ASP A 105 3.07 -13.32 10.45
C ASP A 105 1.69 -14.02 10.53
N GLU A 106 1.71 -15.29 10.91
CA GLU A 106 0.46 -16.01 11.17
C GLU A 106 -0.18 -15.48 12.44
N ILE A 107 -1.32 -14.81 12.30
CA ILE A 107 -2.09 -14.27 13.42
C ILE A 107 -3.35 -15.10 13.64
N HIS A 108 -3.74 -15.26 14.90
CA HIS A 108 -4.98 -15.90 15.29
C HIS A 108 -5.75 -15.02 16.29
N TYR A 109 -7.05 -14.93 16.10
CA TYR A 109 -7.99 -14.27 17.01
C TYR A 109 -9.32 -15.03 17.03
N THR A 110 -10.13 -14.82 18.05
CA THR A 110 -11.42 -15.51 18.18
C THR A 110 -12.40 -14.95 17.15
N GLN A 111 -12.88 -15.82 16.27
CA GLN A 111 -14.02 -15.56 15.38
C GLN A 111 -15.26 -16.25 15.97
N PHE A 112 -16.40 -16.18 15.27
CA PHE A 112 -17.58 -16.96 15.68
C PHE A 112 -17.23 -18.45 15.86
N GLY A 113 -18.08 -19.27 16.46
CA GLY A 113 -17.82 -20.67 16.83
C GLY A 113 -17.45 -21.64 15.68
N ASN A 114 -17.00 -21.14 14.54
CA ASN A 114 -16.51 -21.88 13.40
C ASN A 114 -14.96 -22.02 13.44
N PRO A 115 -14.37 -22.94 12.66
CA PRO A 115 -12.92 -22.95 12.46
C PRO A 115 -12.41 -21.58 12.01
N PHE A 116 -11.24 -21.18 12.52
CA PHE A 116 -10.62 -19.91 12.17
C PHE A 116 -10.36 -19.79 10.66
N VAL A 117 -10.75 -18.66 10.08
CA VAL A 117 -10.50 -18.31 8.67
C VAL A 117 -9.43 -17.23 8.63
N PRO A 118 -8.21 -17.54 8.14
CA PRO A 118 -7.11 -16.57 8.07
C PRO A 118 -7.26 -15.58 6.91
N SER A 119 -6.44 -14.53 6.94
CA SER A 119 -6.27 -13.56 5.83
C SER A 119 -7.56 -12.84 5.41
N LEU A 120 -8.45 -12.59 6.36
CA LEU A 120 -9.64 -11.77 6.13
C LEU A 120 -9.30 -10.26 6.17
N SER A 121 -10.29 -9.44 5.84
CA SER A 121 -10.17 -7.99 5.87
C SER A 121 -9.90 -7.46 7.29
N ILE A 122 -9.24 -6.30 7.38
CA ILE A 122 -9.11 -5.53 8.63
C ILE A 122 -10.48 -5.28 9.31
N ILE A 123 -11.56 -5.21 8.53
CA ILE A 123 -12.92 -5.06 9.06
C ILE A 123 -13.31 -6.27 9.93
N ASP A 124 -12.96 -7.48 9.51
CA ASP A 124 -13.19 -8.70 10.31
C ASP A 124 -12.38 -8.63 11.62
N VAL A 125 -11.10 -8.28 11.53
CA VAL A 125 -10.24 -8.12 12.72
C VAL A 125 -10.84 -7.11 13.70
N MET A 126 -11.34 -5.95 13.19
CA MET A 126 -11.95 -4.90 14.01
C MET A 126 -13.28 -5.34 14.66
N MET A 127 -14.00 -6.27 14.08
CA MET A 127 -15.26 -6.76 14.65
C MET A 127 -15.07 -7.74 15.81
N PHE A 128 -13.93 -8.41 15.88
CA PHE A 128 -13.68 -9.46 16.87
C PHE A 128 -12.66 -9.08 17.94
N ASN A 129 -11.95 -7.96 17.78
CA ASN A 129 -10.86 -7.59 18.68
C ASN A 129 -11.05 -6.17 19.23
N SER A 130 -10.52 -5.92 20.43
CA SER A 130 -10.37 -4.57 20.97
C SER A 130 -9.32 -3.79 20.17
N LYS A 131 -9.38 -2.46 20.28
CA LYS A 131 -8.38 -1.58 19.64
C LYS A 131 -6.95 -1.93 20.05
N ASP A 132 -6.70 -2.16 21.33
CA ASP A 132 -5.37 -2.50 21.86
C ASP A 132 -4.86 -3.84 21.30
N GLU A 133 -5.76 -4.80 21.11
CA GLU A 133 -5.41 -6.08 20.48
C GLU A 133 -5.06 -5.91 19.01
N ILE A 134 -5.85 -5.11 18.28
CA ILE A 134 -5.58 -4.82 16.87
C ILE A 134 -4.21 -4.14 16.71
N GLN A 135 -3.89 -3.17 17.57
CA GLN A 135 -2.58 -2.51 17.54
C GLN A 135 -1.43 -3.51 17.73
N ARG A 136 -1.58 -4.48 18.63
CA ARG A 136 -0.59 -5.57 18.78
C ARG A 136 -0.51 -6.47 17.56
N LEU A 137 -1.64 -6.79 16.93
CA LEU A 137 -1.67 -7.61 15.72
C LEU A 137 -1.05 -6.88 14.51
N LEU A 138 -1.10 -5.56 14.46
CA LEU A 138 -0.44 -4.77 13.41
C LEU A 138 1.09 -4.85 13.47
N ASP A 139 1.67 -5.15 14.63
CA ASP A 139 3.12 -5.35 14.80
C ASP A 139 3.58 -6.77 14.43
N CYS A 140 2.64 -7.69 14.12
CA CYS A 140 2.96 -9.06 13.74
C CYS A 140 3.35 -9.17 12.27
N TYR A 141 4.53 -8.67 11.91
CA TYR A 141 5.10 -8.78 10.57
C TYR A 141 6.62 -8.78 10.61
N SER A 142 7.22 -9.21 9.51
CA SER A 142 8.65 -9.09 9.25
C SER A 142 8.89 -8.36 7.93
N LEU A 143 10.05 -7.70 7.82
CA LEU A 143 10.51 -7.06 6.58
C LEU A 143 11.54 -7.96 5.90
N GLU A 144 11.30 -8.22 4.62
CA GLU A 144 12.22 -8.97 3.76
C GLU A 144 12.79 -8.08 2.65
#